data_8d15973fb4348b695364d121639e48aa
#
_entry.id   8d15973fb4348b695364d121639e48aa
#
_cell.length_a   1.000
_cell.length_b   1.000
_cell.length_c   1.000
_cell.angle_alpha   90.00
_cell.angle_beta   90.00
_cell.angle_gamma   90.00
#
_symmetry.space_group_name_H-M   'P 1'
#
loop_
_entity.id
_entity.type
_entity.pdbx_description
1 polymer ?
#
loop_
_entity_poly.entity_id
_entity_poly.type
_entity_poly.pdbx_seq_one_letter_code
_entity_poly.pdbx_strand_id
1 'polypeptide(L)'
;MTTSNGSERQDEGSRPSLWQDYHKGMDVDSLILSFKNHMKYTMAKDHYTATDWDHFYSMSRVIMDRLIERWIATQQTYYNTDAKRVYYLSLEFLVGRLLGNNLINL
;
A
#
# COMPACT_ATOMS: atom_id res chain seq x y z
N MET A 1 -26.11 -32.87 31.48
CA MET A 1 -24.86 -32.25 31.94
C MET A 1 -24.28 -31.45 30.80
N THR A 2 -24.56 -30.24 30.89
CA THR A 2 -24.16 -29.14 29.99
C THR A 2 -22.81 -28.65 30.36
N THR A 3 -21.89 -28.51 29.42
CA THR A 3 -20.77 -27.62 29.55
C THR A 3 -20.63 -26.78 28.30
N SER A 4 -20.93 -25.56 28.51
CA SER A 4 -20.69 -24.38 27.73
C SER A 4 -19.21 -24.25 27.32
N ASN A 5 -18.94 -24.15 26.04
CA ASN A 5 -17.73 -23.53 25.52
C ASN A 5 -18.09 -22.43 24.52
N GLY A 6 -18.42 -21.31 25.09
CA GLY A 6 -18.67 -20.09 24.34
C GLY A 6 -17.94 -18.94 24.96
N SER A 7 -16.62 -18.83 24.83
CA SER A 7 -15.93 -17.58 25.19
C SER A 7 -14.44 -17.55 24.82
N GLU A 8 -14.08 -17.86 23.59
CA GLU A 8 -12.69 -17.62 23.13
C GLU A 8 -12.60 -16.99 21.76
N ARG A 9 -13.54 -16.14 21.37
CA ARG A 9 -13.47 -15.38 20.12
C ARG A 9 -13.69 -13.89 20.32
N GLN A 10 -13.09 -13.31 21.34
CA GLN A 10 -13.19 -11.87 21.59
C GLN A 10 -11.85 -11.22 21.94
N ASP A 11 -10.76 -11.56 21.27
CA ASP A 11 -9.54 -10.79 21.49
C ASP A 11 -8.62 -10.70 20.24
N GLU A 12 -9.18 -10.80 19.04
CA GLU A 12 -8.42 -10.48 17.81
C GLU A 12 -8.43 -8.99 17.46
N GLY A 13 -9.17 -8.17 18.21
CA GLY A 13 -9.32 -6.73 17.94
C GLY A 13 -8.33 -5.80 18.64
N SER A 14 -7.48 -6.27 19.52
CA SER A 14 -6.67 -5.40 20.36
C SER A 14 -5.15 -5.62 20.29
N ARG A 15 -4.67 -6.41 19.35
CA ARG A 15 -3.23 -6.38 19.09
C ARG A 15 -2.94 -5.15 18.23
N PRO A 16 -2.10 -4.20 18.71
CA PRO A 16 -1.57 -3.19 17.81
C PRO A 16 -0.95 -3.96 16.65
N SER A 17 -1.44 -3.74 15.45
CA SER A 17 -0.79 -4.32 14.28
C SER A 17 0.67 -3.92 14.35
N LEU A 18 1.60 -4.87 14.40
CA LEU A 18 3.04 -4.62 14.38
C LEU A 18 3.46 -3.84 13.12
N TRP A 19 2.54 -3.73 12.17
CA TRP A 19 2.66 -2.99 10.92
C TRP A 19 1.75 -1.77 11.02
N GLN A 20 2.32 -0.63 11.27
CA GLN A 20 1.56 0.62 11.27
C GLN A 20 0.96 0.84 9.90
N ASP A 21 -0.35 1.09 9.88
CA ASP A 21 -1.13 1.26 8.64
C ASP A 21 -0.86 2.58 7.90
N TYR A 22 0.24 3.28 8.20
CA TYR A 22 0.60 4.52 7.50
C TYR A 22 0.80 4.33 5.99
N HIS A 23 1.03 3.09 5.54
CA HIS A 23 1.08 2.76 4.11
C HIS A 23 -0.30 2.78 3.43
N LYS A 24 -1.38 2.73 4.20
CA LYS A 24 -2.76 2.66 3.69
C LYS A 24 -3.50 3.98 3.75
N GLY A 25 -3.17 4.84 4.70
CA GLY A 25 -3.86 6.11 4.93
C GLY A 25 -3.79 7.03 3.71
N MET A 26 -4.92 7.65 3.39
CA MET A 26 -5.07 8.60 2.27
C MET A 26 -5.12 10.04 2.74
N ASP A 27 -5.08 10.27 4.03
CA ASP A 27 -4.96 11.59 4.64
C ASP A 27 -3.55 12.16 4.45
N VAL A 28 -3.45 13.47 4.48
CA VAL A 28 -2.19 14.18 4.24
C VAL A 28 -1.11 13.79 5.24
N ASP A 29 -1.48 13.59 6.50
CA ASP A 29 -0.52 13.23 7.55
C ASP A 29 0.08 11.83 7.31
N SER A 30 -0.73 10.85 6.93
CA SER A 30 -0.26 9.51 6.57
C SER A 30 0.63 9.53 5.32
N LEU A 31 0.30 10.36 4.33
CA LEU A 31 1.13 10.53 3.14
C LEU A 31 2.49 11.14 3.48
N ILE A 32 2.51 12.19 4.30
CA ILE A 32 3.75 12.84 4.76
C ILE A 32 4.61 11.86 5.57
N LEU A 33 3.99 11.10 6.46
CA LEU A 33 4.71 10.11 7.28
C LEU A 33 5.32 9.01 6.40
N SER A 34 4.57 8.47 5.46
CA SER A 34 5.08 7.50 4.49
C SER A 34 6.23 8.05 3.67
N PHE A 35 6.11 9.29 3.20
CA PHE A 35 7.16 9.97 2.45
C PHE A 35 8.46 10.10 3.26
N LYS A 36 8.36 10.58 4.49
CA LYS A 36 9.51 10.69 5.40
C LYS A 36 10.15 9.34 5.68
N ASN A 37 9.33 8.29 5.86
CA ASN A 37 9.83 6.94 6.09
C ASN A 37 10.55 6.38 4.87
N HIS A 38 10.02 6.58 3.66
CA HIS A 38 10.71 6.16 2.45
C HIS A 38 12.00 6.95 2.22
N MET A 39 12.00 8.26 2.48
CA MET A 39 13.21 9.07 2.39
C MET A 39 14.30 8.54 3.34
N LYS A 40 13.93 8.27 4.59
CA LYS A 40 14.89 7.86 5.62
C LYS A 40 15.31 6.40 5.49
N TYR A 41 14.36 5.47 5.34
CA TYR A 41 14.64 4.04 5.44
C TYR A 41 14.82 3.34 4.08
N THR A 42 14.20 3.84 3.02
CA THR A 42 14.36 3.28 1.68
C THR A 42 15.54 3.92 0.96
N MET A 43 15.65 5.25 1.02
CA MET A 43 16.69 6.01 0.33
C MET A 43 17.94 6.25 1.18
N ALA A 44 17.85 6.05 2.50
CA ALA A 44 18.92 6.37 3.46
C ALA A 44 19.42 7.82 3.34
N LYS A 45 18.49 8.76 3.14
CA LYS A 45 18.76 10.19 2.99
C LYS A 45 18.14 10.98 4.13
N ASP A 46 18.80 12.06 4.48
CA ASP A 46 18.28 13.07 5.40
C ASP A 46 17.84 14.32 4.62
N HIS A 47 17.31 15.29 5.33
CA HIS A 47 16.86 16.56 4.76
C HIS A 47 17.96 17.34 4.04
N TYR A 48 19.21 17.16 4.44
CA TYR A 48 20.34 17.90 3.88
C TYR A 48 20.98 17.25 2.66
N THR A 49 20.89 15.94 2.57
CA THR A 49 21.54 15.15 1.51
C THR A 49 20.57 14.70 0.41
N ALA A 50 19.27 14.89 0.61
CA ALA A 50 18.25 14.49 -0.35
C ALA A 50 18.31 15.35 -1.62
N THR A 51 18.28 14.69 -2.77
CA THR A 51 18.20 15.32 -4.09
C THR A 51 16.75 15.32 -4.60
N ASP A 52 16.49 16.05 -5.68
CA ASP A 52 15.16 16.03 -6.33
C ASP A 52 14.77 14.62 -6.80
N TRP A 53 15.74 13.83 -7.22
CA TRP A 53 15.55 12.41 -7.55
C TRP A 53 15.08 11.61 -6.33
N ASP A 54 15.70 11.80 -5.17
CA ASP A 54 15.34 11.11 -3.96
C ASP A 54 13.90 11.45 -3.52
N HIS A 55 13.51 12.72 -3.66
CA HIS A 55 12.14 13.18 -3.40
C HIS A 55 11.14 12.52 -4.37
N PHE A 56 11.43 12.53 -5.67
CA PHE A 56 10.61 11.90 -6.69
C PHE A 56 10.44 10.39 -6.43
N TYR A 57 11.53 9.70 -6.15
CA TYR A 57 11.51 8.28 -5.87
C TYR A 57 10.72 7.94 -4.61
N SER A 58 10.94 8.68 -3.53
CA SER A 58 10.21 8.48 -2.26
C SER A 58 8.70 8.70 -2.45
N MET A 59 8.31 9.73 -3.20
CA MET A 59 6.89 9.96 -3.50
C MET A 59 6.30 8.84 -4.37
N SER A 60 7.04 8.34 -5.32
CA SER A 60 6.63 7.21 -6.15
C SER A 60 6.40 5.95 -5.30
N ARG A 61 7.22 5.71 -4.29
CA ARG A 61 7.06 4.60 -3.34
C ARG A 61 5.81 4.75 -2.49
N VAL A 62 5.53 5.96 -2.01
CA VAL A 62 4.29 6.26 -1.25
C VAL A 62 3.03 5.89 -2.05
N ILE A 63 3.01 6.25 -3.32
CA ILE A 63 1.87 5.94 -4.21
C ILE A 63 1.81 4.44 -4.49
N MET A 64 2.95 3.83 -4.76
CA MET A 64 3.06 2.39 -5.02
C MET A 64 2.50 1.56 -3.87
N ASP A 65 2.76 1.92 -2.62
CA ASP A 65 2.24 1.20 -1.45
C ASP A 65 0.71 1.14 -1.48
N ARG A 66 0.05 2.25 -1.80
CA ARG A 66 -1.41 2.33 -1.86
C ARG A 66 -1.98 1.57 -3.05
N LEU A 67 -1.31 1.62 -4.19
CA LEU A 67 -1.70 0.85 -5.37
C LEU A 67 -1.58 -0.66 -5.13
N ILE A 68 -0.51 -1.10 -4.47
CA ILE A 68 -0.29 -2.51 -4.13
C ILE A 68 -1.37 -2.99 -3.16
N GLU A 69 -1.72 -2.22 -2.14
CA GLU A 69 -2.79 -2.55 -1.21
C GLU A 69 -4.12 -2.83 -1.94
N ARG A 70 -4.51 -1.92 -2.83
CA ARG A 70 -5.72 -2.07 -3.64
C ARG A 70 -5.64 -3.25 -4.61
N TRP A 71 -4.48 -3.46 -5.19
CA TRP A 71 -4.25 -4.58 -6.09
C TRP A 71 -4.39 -5.92 -5.38
N ILE A 72 -3.80 -6.07 -4.20
CA ILE A 72 -3.91 -7.28 -3.39
C ILE A 72 -5.37 -7.54 -3.02
N ALA A 73 -6.11 -6.52 -2.59
CA ALA A 73 -7.54 -6.65 -2.29
C ALA A 73 -8.35 -7.13 -3.52
N THR A 74 -8.04 -6.60 -4.70
CA THR A 74 -8.65 -7.05 -5.96
C THR A 74 -8.31 -8.50 -6.27
N GLN A 75 -7.06 -8.91 -6.10
CA GLN A 75 -6.65 -10.30 -6.32
C GLN A 75 -7.35 -11.26 -5.35
N GLN A 76 -7.51 -10.88 -4.09
CA GLN A 76 -8.25 -11.67 -3.12
C GLN A 76 -9.73 -11.82 -3.52
N THR A 77 -10.34 -10.76 -4.00
CA THR A 77 -11.73 -10.81 -4.51
C THR A 77 -11.85 -11.77 -5.69
N TYR A 78 -10.93 -11.70 -6.65
CA TYR A 78 -10.93 -12.62 -7.79
C TYR A 78 -10.75 -14.07 -7.36
N TYR A 79 -9.92 -14.32 -6.38
CA TYR A 79 -9.70 -15.64 -5.83
C TYR A 79 -10.95 -16.19 -5.12
N ASN A 80 -11.57 -15.38 -4.27
CA ASN A 80 -12.73 -15.77 -3.47
C ASN A 80 -13.98 -16.00 -4.31
N THR A 81 -14.12 -15.26 -5.42
CA THR A 81 -15.29 -15.38 -6.33
C THR A 81 -15.05 -16.33 -7.49
N ASP A 82 -13.85 -16.93 -7.59
CA ASP A 82 -13.44 -17.76 -8.73
C ASP A 82 -13.72 -17.06 -10.07
N ALA A 83 -13.36 -15.78 -10.14
CA ALA A 83 -13.64 -14.94 -11.28
C ALA A 83 -12.87 -15.39 -12.53
N LYS A 84 -13.52 -15.31 -13.70
CA LYS A 84 -12.87 -15.52 -14.98
C LYS A 84 -11.76 -14.50 -15.17
N ARG A 85 -10.54 -14.97 -15.45
CA ARG A 85 -9.37 -14.14 -15.68
C ARG A 85 -9.06 -14.03 -17.17
N VAL A 86 -8.75 -12.81 -17.59
CA VAL A 86 -8.28 -12.51 -18.94
C VAL A 86 -6.84 -12.02 -18.84
N TYR A 87 -5.97 -12.57 -19.66
CA TYR A 87 -4.56 -12.20 -19.70
C TYR A 87 -4.27 -11.54 -21.05
N TYR A 88 -3.76 -10.31 -20.98
CA TYR A 88 -3.30 -9.57 -22.14
C TYR A 88 -1.76 -9.52 -22.14
N LEU A 89 -1.16 -10.11 -23.15
CA LEU A 89 0.30 -10.12 -23.32
C LEU A 89 0.66 -9.22 -24.48
N SER A 90 1.52 -8.24 -24.22
CA SER A 90 2.06 -7.33 -25.25
C SER A 90 3.50 -7.01 -24.96
N LEU A 91 4.31 -6.90 -26.01
CA LEU A 91 5.68 -6.39 -25.95
C LEU A 91 5.73 -4.87 -26.14
N GLU A 92 4.60 -4.26 -26.52
CA GLU A 92 4.51 -2.84 -26.80
C GLU A 92 3.47 -2.19 -25.90
N PHE A 93 3.92 -1.26 -25.07
CA PHE A 93 3.07 -0.43 -24.22
C PHE A 93 3.43 1.04 -24.43
N LEU A 94 2.42 1.87 -24.71
CA LEU A 94 2.58 3.30 -24.71
C LEU A 94 2.62 3.79 -23.26
N VAL A 95 3.83 4.19 -22.80
CA VAL A 95 4.07 4.66 -21.44
C VAL A 95 4.28 6.16 -21.47
N GLY A 96 3.56 6.91 -20.64
CA GLY A 96 3.70 8.34 -20.48
C GLY A 96 4.03 8.74 -19.05
N ARG A 97 3.57 9.90 -18.63
CA ARG A 97 3.72 10.41 -17.26
C ARG A 97 2.71 9.73 -16.33
N LEU A 98 3.14 8.65 -15.68
CA LEU A 98 2.25 7.80 -14.88
C LEU A 98 2.04 8.30 -13.45
N LEU A 99 3.00 8.99 -12.86
CA LEU A 99 2.94 9.41 -11.46
C LEU A 99 1.75 10.34 -11.20
N GLY A 100 1.60 11.40 -12.01
CA GLY A 100 0.49 12.34 -11.90
C GLY A 100 -0.87 11.67 -12.12
N ASN A 101 -0.96 10.78 -13.11
CA ASN A 101 -2.18 10.00 -13.36
C ASN A 101 -2.57 9.14 -12.15
N ASN A 102 -1.63 8.44 -11.56
CA ASN A 102 -1.88 7.61 -10.39
C ASN A 102 -2.26 8.43 -9.15
N LEU A 103 -1.64 9.59 -8.95
CA LEU A 103 -2.01 10.52 -7.88
C LEU A 103 -3.46 11.01 -7.96
N ILE A 104 -3.92 11.31 -9.17
CA ILE A 104 -5.30 11.79 -9.38
C ILE A 104 -6.33 10.68 -9.17
N ASN A 105 -5.96 9.43 -9.49
CA ASN A 105 -6.87 8.28 -9.42
C ASN A 105 -6.85 7.52 -8.08
N LEU A 106 -5.96 7.88 -7.16
CA LEU A 106 -5.97 7.32 -5.82
C LEU A 106 -7.04 7.96 -4.95
#